data_571f857f88756baeadb7465f6286fc29
#
_entry.id   571f857f88756baeadb7465f6286fc29
#
_cell.length_a   1.000
_cell.length_b   1.000
_cell.length_c   1.000
_cell.angle_alpha   90.00
_cell.angle_beta   90.00
_cell.angle_gamma   90.00
#
_symmetry.space_group_name_H-M   'P 1'
#
loop_
_entity.id
_entity.type
_entity.pdbx_description
1 polymer ?
#
loop_
_entity_poly.entity_id
_entity_poly.type
_entity_poly.pdbx_seq_one_letter_code
_entity_poly.pdbx_strand_id
1 'polypeptide(L)' 'MAVSWITVKVHPSAGKDVLVQIRPGRFEAWIKTKPVEGRANDAVMALLARTLKIPAGHLKLVKGGFGRNKVFQII' A
#
# COMPACT_ATOMS: atom_id res chain seq x y z
N MET A 1 9.30 -5.91 18.97
CA MET A 1 9.96 -5.91 17.65
C MET A 1 9.06 -5.26 16.63
N ALA A 2 9.63 -4.39 15.84
CA ALA A 2 8.85 -3.73 14.78
C ALA A 2 8.53 -4.72 13.66
N VAL A 3 7.29 -4.68 13.16
CA VAL A 3 6.91 -5.45 12.00
C VAL A 3 7.50 -4.75 10.77
N SER A 4 8.40 -5.43 10.06
CA SER A 4 9.02 -4.86 8.88
C SER A 4 8.30 -5.22 7.58
N TRP A 5 7.25 -6.02 7.63
CA TRP A 5 6.47 -6.43 6.48
C TRP A 5 5.02 -6.04 6.66
N ILE A 6 4.42 -5.50 5.61
CA ILE A 6 2.98 -5.19 5.60
C ILE A 6 2.35 -5.73 4.34
N THR A 7 1.14 -6.24 4.48
CA THR A 7 0.34 -6.74 3.36
C THR A 7 -0.81 -5.77 3.12
N VAL A 8 -1.03 -5.42 1.86
CA VAL A 8 -2.09 -4.49 1.49
C VAL A 8 -2.94 -5.12 0.39
N LYS A 9 -4.24 -5.21 0.63
CA LYS A 9 -5.19 -5.56 -0.41
C LYS A 9 -5.68 -4.27 -1.05
N VAL A 10 -5.53 -4.15 -2.36
CA VAL A 10 -5.79 -2.91 -3.10
C VAL A 10 -7.06 -3.02 -3.92
N HIS A 11 -7.91 -2.00 -3.81
CA HIS A 11 -9.12 -1.85 -4.62
C HIS A 11 -8.94 -0.62 -5.49
N PRO A 12 -8.52 -0.78 -6.75
CA PRO A 12 -8.33 0.36 -7.66
C PRO A 12 -9.66 0.91 -8.17
N SER A 13 -9.59 2.06 -8.83
CA SER A 13 -10.76 2.72 -9.43
C SER A 13 -11.87 3.00 -8.41
N ALA A 14 -11.49 3.31 -7.19
CA ALA A 14 -12.44 3.67 -6.13
C ALA A 14 -12.81 5.16 -6.24
N GLY A 15 -13.82 5.56 -5.50
CA GLY A 15 -14.26 6.96 -5.50
C GLY A 15 -13.32 7.90 -4.74
N LYS A 16 -12.49 7.37 -3.88
CA LYS A 16 -11.55 8.16 -3.07
C LYS A 16 -10.41 7.28 -2.57
N ASP A 17 -9.35 7.91 -2.08
CA ASP A 17 -8.21 7.20 -1.50
C ASP A 17 -8.46 7.00 -0.01
N VAL A 18 -8.56 5.75 0.41
CA VAL A 18 -8.78 5.38 1.82
C VAL A 18 -7.90 4.18 2.16
N LEU A 19 -7.28 4.24 3.34
CA LEU A 19 -6.52 3.12 3.88
C LEU A 19 -7.12 2.71 5.21
N VAL A 20 -7.37 1.43 5.37
CA VAL A 20 -7.91 0.86 6.61
C VAL A 20 -6.96 -0.20 7.12
N GLN A 21 -6.60 -0.12 8.39
CA GLN A 21 -5.82 -1.17 9.04
C GLN A 21 -6.76 -2.26 9.54
N ILE A 22 -6.60 -3.47 9.01
CA ILE A 22 -7.42 -4.62 9.40
C ILE A 22 -6.89 -5.22 10.69
N ARG A 23 -5.57 -5.34 10.79
CA ARG A 23 -4.86 -5.81 11.96
C ARG A 23 -3.40 -5.37 11.83
N PRO A 24 -2.57 -5.51 12.86
CA PRO A 24 -1.15 -5.15 12.73
C PRO A 24 -0.51 -5.84 11.52
N GLY A 25 0.11 -5.04 10.66
CA GLY A 25 0.76 -5.54 9.46
C GLY A 25 -0.16 -5.86 8.29
N ARG A 26 -1.46 -5.67 8.43
CA ARG A 26 -2.40 -5.93 7.34
C ARG A 26 -3.35 -4.77 7.11
N PHE A 27 -3.38 -4.30 5.86
CA PHE A 27 -4.18 -3.14 5.46
C PHE A 27 -5.04 -3.46 4.25
N GLU A 28 -6.04 -2.64 4.06
CA GLU A 28 -6.86 -2.64 2.86
C GLU A 28 -6.92 -1.22 2.34
N ALA A 29 -6.66 -1.04 1.05
CA ALA A 29 -6.59 0.29 0.43
C ALA A 29 -7.57 0.41 -0.72
N TRP A 30 -8.31 1.50 -0.72
CA TRP A 30 -9.16 1.90 -1.84
C TRP A 30 -8.49 3.12 -2.47
N ILE A 31 -8.22 3.08 -3.77
CA ILE A 31 -7.53 4.15 -4.45
C ILE A 31 -8.27 4.56 -5.73
N LYS A 32 -8.23 5.84 -6.04
CA LYS A 32 -8.85 6.36 -7.26
C LYS A 32 -8.09 5.98 -8.51
N THR A 33 -6.80 5.75 -8.36
CA THR A 33 -5.91 5.41 -9.47
C THR A 33 -6.35 4.12 -10.15
N LYS A 34 -6.37 4.13 -11.46
CA LYS A 34 -6.67 2.94 -12.25
C LYS A 34 -5.50 1.94 -12.13
N PRO A 35 -5.76 0.63 -12.32
CA PRO A 35 -4.71 -0.38 -12.23
C PRO A 35 -3.86 -0.39 -13.49
N VAL A 36 -3.14 0.70 -13.73
CA VAL A 36 -2.25 0.85 -14.87
C VAL A 36 -0.82 0.82 -14.35
N GLU A 37 -0.02 -0.04 -14.95
CA GLU A 37 1.43 -0.22 -14.77
C GLU A 37 2.10 0.62 -13.66
N GLY A 38 2.19 0.07 -12.45
CA GLY A 38 2.92 0.69 -11.36
C GLY A 38 2.26 1.90 -10.70
N ARG A 39 1.29 2.54 -11.32
CA ARG A 39 0.64 3.73 -10.75
C ARG A 39 -0.10 3.41 -9.46
N ALA A 40 -0.76 2.26 -9.42
CA ALA A 40 -1.43 1.82 -8.21
C ALA A 40 -0.43 1.60 -7.08
N ASN A 41 0.77 1.09 -7.41
CA ASN A 41 1.83 0.89 -6.43
C ASN A 41 2.26 2.21 -5.81
N ASP A 42 2.48 3.23 -6.63
CA ASP A 42 2.88 4.56 -6.17
C ASP A 42 1.81 5.19 -5.29
N ALA A 43 0.55 5.06 -5.70
CA ALA A 43 -0.57 5.60 -4.93
C ALA A 43 -0.68 4.93 -3.56
N VAL A 44 -0.53 3.60 -3.52
CA VAL A 44 -0.57 2.84 -2.27
C VAL A 44 0.62 3.21 -1.38
N MET A 45 1.82 3.31 -1.95
CA MET A 45 3.01 3.69 -1.20
C MET A 45 2.86 5.08 -0.58
N ALA A 46 2.35 6.04 -1.33
CA ALA A 46 2.12 7.39 -0.81
C ALA A 46 1.11 7.39 0.33
N LEU A 47 0.04 6.61 0.18
CA LEU A 47 -1.00 6.50 1.18
C LEU A 47 -0.49 5.84 2.46
N LEU A 48 0.29 4.76 2.32
CA LEU A 48 0.92 4.07 3.45
C LEU A 48 1.91 4.99 4.17
N ALA A 49 2.76 5.67 3.42
CA ALA A 49 3.77 6.55 4.00
C ALA A 49 3.11 7.65 4.83
N ARG A 50 2.06 8.25 4.31
CA ARG A 50 1.32 9.29 5.01
C ARG A 50 0.63 8.77 6.27
N THR A 51 0.00 7.61 6.17
CA THR A 51 -0.72 7.00 7.30
C THR A 51 0.24 6.53 8.38
N LEU A 52 1.35 5.92 8.01
CA LEU A 52 2.36 5.43 8.94
C LEU A 52 3.31 6.52 9.40
N LYS A 53 3.24 7.70 8.80
CA LYS A 53 4.10 8.85 9.11
C LYS A 53 5.58 8.53 8.91
N ILE A 54 5.89 7.88 7.80
CA ILE A 54 7.26 7.58 7.40
C ILE A 54 7.49 8.07 5.98
N PRO A 55 8.75 8.37 5.61
CA PRO A 55 9.06 8.72 4.22
C PRO A 55 8.74 7.57 3.27
N ALA A 56 8.21 7.88 2.09
CA ALA A 56 7.89 6.87 1.10
C ALA A 56 9.11 6.04 0.69
N GLY A 57 10.30 6.61 0.76
CA GLY A 57 11.55 5.90 0.49
C GLY A 57 11.85 4.78 1.47
N HIS A 58 11.17 4.74 2.60
CA HIS A 58 11.31 3.65 3.57
C HIS A 58 10.40 2.46 3.27
N LEU A 59 9.60 2.55 2.22
CA LEU A 59 8.74 1.46 1.78
C LEU A 59 9.28 0.84 0.50
N LYS A 60 9.35 -0.48 0.47
CA LYS A 60 9.80 -1.22 -0.70
C LYS A 60 8.74 -2.26 -1.07
N LEU A 61 8.28 -2.24 -2.31
CA LEU A 61 7.37 -3.25 -2.82
C LEU A 61 8.15 -4.53 -3.05
N VAL A 62 7.77 -5.58 -2.34
CA VAL A 62 8.46 -6.87 -2.39
C VAL A 62 7.74 -7.86 -3.28
N LYS A 63 6.41 -7.85 -3.26
CA LYS A 63 5.58 -8.79 -3.98
C LYS A 63 4.30 -8.12 -4.46
N GLY A 64 3.71 -8.65 -5.54
CA GLY A 64 2.39 -8.25 -5.97
C GLY A 64 2.36 -6.97 -6.78
N GLY A 65 3.40 -6.67 -7.55
CA GLY A 65 3.47 -5.45 -8.35
C GLY A 65 2.29 -5.26 -9.30
N PHE A 66 1.76 -6.35 -9.82
CA PHE A 66 0.62 -6.30 -10.75
C PHE A 66 -0.67 -6.86 -10.15
N GLY A 67 -0.60 -7.43 -8.97
CA GLY A 67 -1.76 -8.02 -8.29
C GLY A 67 -2.43 -7.03 -7.34
N ARG A 68 -3.59 -7.42 -6.84
CA ARG A 68 -4.32 -6.64 -5.84
C ARG A 68 -3.74 -6.82 -4.45
N ASN A 69 -3.09 -7.95 -4.19
CA ASN A 69 -2.44 -8.21 -2.91
C ASN A 69 -0.97 -7.86 -3.03
N LYS A 70 -0.54 -6.86 -2.29
CA LYS A 70 0.82 -6.34 -2.35
C LYS A 70 1.49 -6.51 -1.00
N VAL A 71 2.77 -6.82 -1.02
CA VAL A 71 3.59 -6.92 0.19
C VAL A 71 4.66 -5.85 0.13
N PHE A 72 4.72 -5.04 1.16
CA PHE A 72 5.73 -3.99 1.30
C PHE A 72 6.64 -4.30 2.48
N GLN A 73 7.89 -3.91 2.36
CA GLN A 73 8.85 -3.98 3.44
C GLN A 73 9.18 -2.56 3.89
N ILE A 74 9.23 -2.36 5.19
CA ILE A 74 9.67 -1.09 5.78
C ILE A 74 11.18 -1.21 6.02
N ILE A 75 11.94 -0.31 5.44
CA ILE A 75 13.39 -0.33 5.54
C ILE A 75 13.95 0.94 6.16
#